data_23fa443fa4d94fc80204dd621a652e00
#
_entry.id   23fa443fa4d94fc80204dd621a652e00
#
_cell.length_a   1.000
_cell.length_b   1.000
_cell.length_c   1.000
_cell.angle_alpha   90.00
_cell.angle_beta   90.00
_cell.angle_gamma   90.00
#
_symmetry.space_group_name_H-M   'P 1'
#
loop_
_entity.id
_entity.type
_entity.pdbx_description
1 polymer ?
#
loop_
_entity_poly.entity_id
_entity_poly.type
_entity_poly.pdbx_seq_one_letter_code
_entity_poly.pdbx_strand_id
1 'polypeptide(L)'
;AGAATSNQTLIKWLPGKRTIEDLSTALDTDKTHELNDGTKVRVAYQTRRAVTFKEVTENLCGRTLEEDFGLENPEWSQATARKQLGLIVKGGAVDPKALAQGLHKKVSGKSFDKTKFALAVLTENEEAWDVPKYIHDGLVWLKDEVRIELEPVLTDENINAAVVVLGGENE
;
A
#
# COMPACT_ATOMS: atom_id res chain seq x y z
N ALA A 1 11.97 15.38 17.13
CA ALA A 1 12.26 13.94 17.12
C ALA A 1 10.97 13.22 16.69
N GLY A 2 11.04 12.40 15.65
CA GLY A 2 9.91 11.59 15.19
C GLY A 2 9.55 10.52 16.23
N ALA A 3 8.28 10.06 16.22
CA ALA A 3 7.86 8.98 17.10
C ALA A 3 8.58 7.67 16.72
N ALA A 4 9.07 6.95 17.72
CA ALA A 4 9.67 5.62 17.51
C ALA A 4 8.59 4.64 17.05
N THR A 5 8.91 3.80 16.07
CA THR A 5 7.99 2.73 15.68
C THR A 5 7.91 1.66 16.76
N SER A 6 6.69 1.21 17.06
CA SER A 6 6.41 0.05 17.91
C SER A 6 6.07 -1.21 17.10
N ASN A 7 6.03 -1.09 15.76
CA ASN A 7 5.73 -2.21 14.88
C ASN A 7 6.89 -3.22 14.88
N GLN A 8 6.66 -4.40 15.47
CA GLN A 8 7.66 -5.46 15.62
C GLN A 8 8.17 -5.99 14.27
N THR A 9 7.33 -6.01 13.25
CA THR A 9 7.72 -6.41 11.90
C THR A 9 8.73 -5.42 11.32
N LEU A 10 8.46 -4.11 11.41
CA LEU A 10 9.40 -3.08 10.95
C LEU A 10 10.71 -3.10 11.75
N ILE A 11 10.64 -3.31 13.07
CA ILE A 11 11.82 -3.41 13.92
C ILE A 11 12.71 -4.59 13.51
N LYS A 12 12.11 -5.72 13.15
CA LYS A 12 12.82 -6.94 12.74
C LYS A 12 13.44 -6.81 11.35
N TRP A 13 12.68 -6.31 10.39
CA TRP A 13 13.08 -6.28 8.98
C TRP A 13 13.85 -5.02 8.58
N LEU A 14 13.78 -3.96 9.37
CA LEU A 14 14.47 -2.68 9.15
C LEU A 14 15.30 -2.31 10.38
N PRO A 15 16.34 -3.09 10.71
CA PRO A 15 17.16 -2.84 11.89
C PRO A 15 17.78 -1.44 11.82
N GLY A 16 17.70 -0.70 12.93
CA GLY A 16 18.23 0.67 13.01
C GLY A 16 17.27 1.77 12.55
N LYS A 17 16.19 1.45 11.84
CA LYS A 17 15.17 2.43 11.43
C LYS A 17 14.08 2.52 12.52
N ARG A 18 14.11 3.57 13.35
CA ARG A 18 13.27 3.67 14.56
C ARG A 18 12.27 4.82 14.53
N THR A 19 12.52 5.83 13.72
CA THR A 19 11.67 7.02 13.63
C THR A 19 10.92 7.04 12.30
N ILE A 20 9.86 7.85 12.21
CA ILE A 20 9.16 8.08 10.94
C ILE A 20 10.11 8.65 9.88
N GLU A 21 11.07 9.47 10.30
CA GLU A 21 12.08 10.03 9.40
C GLU A 21 12.99 8.94 8.85
N ASP A 22 13.53 8.07 9.71
CA ASP A 22 14.37 6.93 9.27
C ASP A 22 13.62 6.04 8.28
N LEU A 23 12.34 5.75 8.55
CA LEU A 23 11.50 4.94 7.68
C LEU A 23 11.18 5.65 6.36
N SER A 24 10.97 6.97 6.39
CA SER A 24 10.66 7.76 5.18
C SER A 24 11.87 7.92 4.25
N THR A 25 13.09 7.85 4.80
CA THR A 25 14.36 7.98 4.06
C THR A 25 15.05 6.65 3.77
N ALA A 26 14.45 5.52 4.17
CA ALA A 26 14.99 4.19 3.92
C ALA A 26 15.06 3.90 2.41
N LEU A 27 16.22 3.43 1.95
CA LEU A 27 16.45 3.05 0.55
C LEU A 27 15.68 1.77 0.19
N ASP A 28 15.48 1.53 -1.08
CA ASP A 28 14.84 0.30 -1.55
C ASP A 28 15.65 -0.96 -1.20
N THR A 29 16.97 -0.84 -1.19
CA THR A 29 17.88 -1.88 -0.71
C THR A 29 17.71 -2.20 0.78
N ASP A 30 17.36 -1.21 1.62
CA ASP A 30 17.04 -1.44 3.04
C ASP A 30 15.74 -2.24 3.21
N LYS A 31 14.80 -2.07 2.26
CA LYS A 31 13.45 -2.66 2.30
C LYS A 31 13.37 -4.05 1.68
N THR A 32 14.38 -4.46 0.93
CA THR A 32 14.39 -5.74 0.22
C THR A 32 15.41 -6.68 0.86
N HIS A 33 15.01 -7.90 1.12
CA HIS A 33 15.82 -8.92 1.76
C HIS A 33 15.79 -10.19 0.94
N GLU A 34 16.94 -10.83 0.80
CA GLU A 34 17.05 -12.16 0.22
C GLU A 34 17.27 -13.19 1.34
N LEU A 35 16.47 -14.23 1.35
CA LEU A 35 16.56 -15.32 2.30
C LEU A 35 17.57 -16.38 1.81
N ASN A 36 17.94 -17.30 2.69
CA ASN A 36 18.95 -18.34 2.39
C ASN A 36 18.57 -19.28 1.23
N ASP A 37 17.29 -19.39 0.91
CA ASP A 37 16.74 -20.19 -0.18
C ASP A 37 16.58 -19.39 -1.50
N GLY A 38 17.07 -18.15 -1.53
CA GLY A 38 16.93 -17.25 -2.67
C GLY A 38 15.60 -16.51 -2.73
N THR A 39 14.66 -16.79 -1.82
CA THR A 39 13.40 -16.06 -1.75
C THR A 39 13.63 -14.59 -1.42
N LYS A 40 13.04 -13.69 -2.21
CA LYS A 40 13.08 -12.25 -1.95
C LYS A 40 11.84 -11.78 -1.20
N VAL A 41 12.05 -10.95 -0.21
CA VAL A 41 11.00 -10.33 0.62
C VAL A 41 11.16 -8.82 0.59
N ARG A 42 10.09 -8.09 0.29
CA ARG A 42 10.06 -6.63 0.41
C ARG A 42 9.11 -6.19 1.51
N VAL A 43 9.58 -5.25 2.31
CA VAL A 43 8.77 -4.62 3.37
C VAL A 43 8.20 -3.32 2.84
N ALA A 44 6.88 -3.28 2.65
CA ALA A 44 6.15 -2.08 2.25
C ALA A 44 5.39 -1.49 3.44
N TYR A 45 5.48 -0.18 3.62
CA TYR A 45 4.85 0.54 4.73
C TYR A 45 4.60 2.01 4.38
N GLN A 46 3.73 2.64 5.15
CA GLN A 46 3.38 4.04 4.98
C GLN A 46 4.59 4.95 5.21
N THR A 47 4.80 5.88 4.30
CA THR A 47 5.82 6.93 4.38
C THR A 47 5.19 8.30 4.25
N ARG A 48 5.96 9.35 4.58
CA ARG A 48 5.51 10.72 4.34
C ARG A 48 5.39 10.98 2.85
N ARG A 49 4.30 11.60 2.44
CA ARG A 49 4.04 12.05 1.07
C ARG A 49 3.22 13.34 1.05
N ALA A 50 3.24 14.04 -0.07
CA ALA A 50 2.38 15.18 -0.31
C ALA A 50 0.92 14.70 -0.40
N VAL A 51 0.05 15.27 0.42
CA VAL A 51 -1.40 15.07 0.42
C VAL A 51 -2.06 16.40 0.15
N THR A 52 -2.86 16.48 -0.90
CA THR A 52 -3.62 17.69 -1.26
C THR A 52 -5.08 17.50 -0.89
N PHE A 53 -5.63 18.45 -0.16
CA PHE A 53 -7.04 18.49 0.19
C PHE A 53 -7.50 19.95 0.27
N LYS A 54 -8.60 20.29 -0.42
CA LYS A 54 -9.12 21.66 -0.49
C LYS A 54 -8.05 22.68 -0.87
N GLU A 55 -7.31 22.39 -1.95
CA GLU A 55 -6.26 23.26 -2.51
C GLU A 55 -5.02 23.48 -1.61
N VAL A 56 -4.97 22.85 -0.44
CA VAL A 56 -3.82 22.87 0.47
C VAL A 56 -3.05 21.56 0.35
N THR A 57 -1.72 21.64 0.34
CA THR A 57 -0.83 20.47 0.29
C THR A 57 0.04 20.42 1.54
N GLU A 58 0.10 19.26 2.17
CA GLU A 58 0.90 18.99 3.38
C GLU A 58 1.62 17.65 3.27
N ASN A 59 2.80 17.53 3.88
CA ASN A 59 3.52 16.26 3.99
C ASN A 59 3.01 15.43 5.16
N LEU A 60 2.24 14.38 4.87
CA LEU A 60 1.56 13.56 5.86
C LEU A 60 1.88 12.07 5.69
N CYS A 61 1.57 11.30 6.72
CA CYS A 61 1.72 9.85 6.76
C CYS A 61 0.56 9.25 7.56
N GLY A 62 -0.16 8.31 6.98
CA GLY A 62 -1.12 7.48 7.70
C GLY A 62 -0.39 6.52 8.67
N ARG A 63 -1.04 6.15 9.77
CA ARG A 63 -0.51 5.21 10.77
C ARG A 63 -1.07 3.81 10.59
N THR A 64 -2.21 3.72 9.92
CA THR A 64 -2.89 2.48 9.59
C THR A 64 -3.28 2.48 8.12
N LEU A 65 -3.70 1.31 7.60
CA LEU A 65 -4.20 1.20 6.23
C LEU A 65 -5.36 2.17 5.98
N GLU A 66 -6.30 2.24 6.92
CA GLU A 66 -7.52 3.02 6.76
C GLU A 66 -7.25 4.53 6.78
N GLU A 67 -6.31 4.97 7.64
CA GLU A 67 -5.84 6.37 7.64
C GLU A 67 -5.16 6.71 6.32
N ASP A 68 -4.25 5.85 5.85
CA ASP A 68 -3.49 6.09 4.64
C ASP A 68 -4.39 6.05 3.40
N PHE A 69 -5.37 5.13 3.36
CA PHE A 69 -6.41 5.11 2.33
C PHE A 69 -7.21 6.42 2.28
N GLY A 70 -7.61 6.94 3.43
CA GLY A 70 -8.31 8.24 3.51
C GLY A 70 -7.44 9.42 3.08
N LEU A 71 -6.12 9.36 3.28
CA LEU A 71 -5.17 10.36 2.82
C LEU A 71 -4.79 10.23 1.34
N GLU A 72 -4.86 9.01 0.77
CA GLU A 72 -4.70 8.79 -0.67
C GLU A 72 -5.90 9.34 -1.44
N ASN A 73 -7.09 9.20 -0.86
CA ASN A 73 -8.37 9.54 -1.47
C ASN A 73 -9.09 10.66 -0.67
N PRO A 74 -8.48 11.82 -0.47
CA PRO A 74 -8.95 12.79 0.53
C PRO A 74 -10.34 13.33 0.21
N GLU A 75 -10.61 13.80 -0.99
CA GLU A 75 -11.93 14.32 -1.38
C GLU A 75 -12.96 13.19 -1.50
N TRP A 76 -12.59 12.10 -2.15
CA TRP A 76 -13.47 10.97 -2.39
C TRP A 76 -13.92 10.30 -1.07
N SER A 77 -13.00 10.07 -0.13
CA SER A 77 -13.30 9.42 1.15
C SER A 77 -14.17 10.28 2.08
N GLN A 78 -14.18 11.59 1.89
CA GLN A 78 -14.97 12.55 2.67
C GLN A 78 -16.32 12.88 2.04
N ALA A 79 -16.60 12.40 0.83
CA ALA A 79 -17.89 12.59 0.18
C ALA A 79 -19.02 11.91 0.96
N THR A 80 -20.17 12.58 1.08
CA THR A 80 -21.34 12.07 1.83
C THR A 80 -21.82 10.71 1.28
N ALA A 81 -21.66 10.48 -0.03
CA ALA A 81 -21.99 9.20 -0.66
C ALA A 81 -21.11 8.03 -0.15
N ARG A 82 -19.99 8.29 0.53
CA ARG A 82 -19.02 7.29 1.02
C ARG A 82 -19.13 7.04 2.55
N LYS A 83 -20.26 7.37 3.14
CA LYS A 83 -20.51 7.19 4.60
C LYS A 83 -20.31 5.75 5.09
N GLN A 84 -20.52 4.74 4.21
CA GLN A 84 -20.34 3.32 4.52
C GLN A 84 -18.90 2.96 4.83
N LEU A 85 -17.91 3.70 4.30
CA LEU A 85 -16.49 3.53 4.63
C LEU A 85 -16.18 3.85 6.10
N GLY A 86 -17.01 4.65 6.74
CA GLY A 86 -16.78 5.06 8.11
C GLY A 86 -15.66 6.09 8.28
N LEU A 87 -15.11 6.69 7.21
CA LEU A 87 -13.96 7.60 7.24
C LEU A 87 -14.35 9.09 7.33
N ILE A 88 -15.60 9.47 7.08
CA ILE A 88 -16.02 10.88 7.08
C ILE A 88 -15.72 11.54 8.43
N VAL A 89 -14.93 12.59 8.42
CA VAL A 89 -14.55 13.37 9.61
C VAL A 89 -15.74 14.22 10.06
N LYS A 90 -16.17 14.03 11.31
CA LYS A 90 -17.30 14.76 11.89
C LYS A 90 -17.03 16.27 11.94
N GLY A 91 -17.93 17.08 11.41
CA GLY A 91 -17.77 18.53 11.32
C GLY A 91 -16.99 19.00 10.09
N GLY A 92 -16.48 18.04 9.28
CA GLY A 92 -15.63 18.32 8.12
C GLY A 92 -14.20 18.69 8.50
N ALA A 93 -13.26 18.38 7.60
CA ALA A 93 -11.88 18.85 7.69
C ALA A 93 -11.72 20.12 6.84
N VAL A 94 -10.88 21.04 7.26
CA VAL A 94 -10.62 22.31 6.56
C VAL A 94 -9.36 22.27 5.72
N ASP A 95 -8.42 21.39 6.04
CA ASP A 95 -7.13 21.19 5.39
C ASP A 95 -6.65 19.74 5.56
N PRO A 96 -5.54 19.31 4.91
CA PRO A 96 -5.01 17.95 5.02
C PRO A 96 -4.62 17.56 6.44
N LYS A 97 -4.12 18.49 7.24
CA LYS A 97 -3.70 18.25 8.62
C LYS A 97 -4.90 17.96 9.53
N ALA A 98 -5.96 18.75 9.39
CA ALA A 98 -7.22 18.51 10.09
C ALA A 98 -7.87 17.19 9.64
N LEU A 99 -7.76 16.85 8.34
CA LEU A 99 -8.20 15.57 7.81
C LEU A 99 -7.44 14.41 8.46
N ALA A 100 -6.11 14.43 8.47
CA ALA A 100 -5.29 13.40 9.08
C ALA A 100 -5.60 13.20 10.57
N GLN A 101 -5.76 14.29 11.32
CA GLN A 101 -6.14 14.23 12.75
C GLN A 101 -7.54 13.62 12.94
N GLY A 102 -8.48 14.02 12.11
CA GLY A 102 -9.85 13.51 12.13
C GLY A 102 -9.92 12.02 11.80
N LEU A 103 -9.22 11.57 10.75
CA LEU A 103 -9.10 10.17 10.36
C LEU A 103 -8.48 9.35 11.49
N HIS A 104 -7.36 9.81 12.06
CA HIS A 104 -6.72 9.14 13.19
C HIS A 104 -7.68 8.94 14.36
N LYS A 105 -8.34 10.01 14.81
CA LYS A 105 -9.33 9.95 15.90
C LYS A 105 -10.45 8.96 15.59
N LYS A 106 -10.90 8.90 14.34
CA LYS A 106 -11.99 8.04 13.93
C LYS A 106 -11.59 6.57 13.88
N VAL A 107 -10.48 6.27 13.21
CA VAL A 107 -9.97 4.90 13.00
C VAL A 107 -9.47 4.27 14.31
N SER A 108 -8.87 5.06 15.21
CA SER A 108 -8.45 4.59 16.53
C SER A 108 -9.61 4.46 17.55
N GLY A 109 -10.79 4.95 17.20
CA GLY A 109 -11.98 4.87 18.04
C GLY A 109 -12.56 3.45 18.11
N LYS A 110 -13.07 3.06 19.29
CA LYS A 110 -13.68 1.72 19.52
C LYS A 110 -14.87 1.40 18.60
N SER A 111 -15.50 2.40 18.03
CA SER A 111 -16.67 2.25 17.15
C SER A 111 -16.29 2.06 15.67
N PHE A 112 -15.01 2.14 15.31
CA PHE A 112 -14.59 1.92 13.94
C PHE A 112 -14.46 0.43 13.65
N ASP A 113 -15.18 -0.02 12.62
CA ASP A 113 -15.21 -1.41 12.20
C ASP A 113 -14.36 -1.59 10.93
N LYS A 114 -13.18 -2.17 11.11
CA LYS A 114 -12.21 -2.42 10.03
C LYS A 114 -12.73 -3.40 8.99
N THR A 115 -13.48 -4.42 9.42
CA THR A 115 -14.06 -5.41 8.50
C THR A 115 -15.13 -4.74 7.63
N LYS A 116 -16.00 -3.93 8.25
CA LYS A 116 -17.01 -3.17 7.51
C LYS A 116 -16.37 -2.19 6.51
N PHE A 117 -15.29 -1.51 6.91
CA PHE A 117 -14.51 -0.66 6.03
C PHE A 117 -13.99 -1.44 4.82
N ALA A 118 -13.32 -2.57 5.05
CA ALA A 118 -12.74 -3.39 3.97
C ALA A 118 -13.82 -3.88 2.99
N LEU A 119 -14.94 -4.38 3.50
CA LEU A 119 -16.07 -4.82 2.68
C LEU A 119 -16.67 -3.64 1.89
N ALA A 120 -16.77 -2.46 2.49
CA ALA A 120 -17.29 -1.28 1.81
C ALA A 120 -16.39 -0.84 0.67
N VAL A 121 -15.05 -0.88 0.83
CA VAL A 121 -14.09 -0.58 -0.25
C VAL A 121 -14.26 -1.56 -1.41
N LEU A 122 -14.42 -2.86 -1.15
CA LEU A 122 -14.58 -3.89 -2.18
C LEU A 122 -15.88 -3.73 -3.00
N THR A 123 -16.88 -3.02 -2.48
CA THR A 123 -18.15 -2.77 -3.20
C THR A 123 -18.12 -1.48 -4.02
N GLU A 124 -17.09 -0.67 -3.89
CA GLU A 124 -16.93 0.56 -4.67
C GLU A 124 -16.32 0.27 -6.05
N ASN A 125 -16.60 1.15 -7.01
CA ASN A 125 -15.93 1.09 -8.31
C ASN A 125 -14.41 1.34 -8.13
N GLU A 126 -13.60 0.40 -8.56
CA GLU A 126 -12.14 0.44 -8.45
C GLU A 126 -11.48 1.61 -9.22
N GLU A 127 -12.14 2.15 -10.24
CA GLU A 127 -11.67 3.33 -10.98
C GLU A 127 -11.91 4.65 -10.23
N ALA A 128 -12.65 4.62 -9.13
CA ALA A 128 -13.07 5.82 -8.41
C ALA A 128 -12.13 6.20 -7.25
N TRP A 129 -11.18 5.34 -6.90
CA TRP A 129 -10.25 5.54 -5.78
C TRP A 129 -8.88 4.95 -6.08
N ASP A 130 -7.87 5.49 -5.43
CA ASP A 130 -6.47 5.08 -5.58
C ASP A 130 -6.04 4.14 -4.44
N VAL A 131 -5.29 3.12 -4.81
CA VAL A 131 -4.64 2.21 -3.82
C VAL A 131 -3.58 3.01 -3.06
N PRO A 132 -3.50 2.89 -1.71
CA PRO A 132 -2.44 3.53 -0.95
C PRO A 132 -1.05 3.26 -1.53
N LYS A 133 -0.28 4.33 -1.74
CA LYS A 133 0.99 4.30 -2.47
C LYS A 133 1.93 3.17 -2.05
N TYR A 134 2.08 2.89 -0.76
CA TYR A 134 2.99 1.84 -0.28
C TYR A 134 2.55 0.42 -0.70
N ILE A 135 1.24 0.18 -0.84
CA ILE A 135 0.70 -1.08 -1.37
C ILE A 135 0.97 -1.16 -2.86
N HIS A 136 0.65 -0.09 -3.59
CA HIS A 136 0.91 0.00 -5.02
C HIS A 136 2.40 -0.26 -5.33
N ASP A 137 3.32 0.43 -4.66
CA ASP A 137 4.76 0.28 -4.85
C ASP A 137 5.23 -1.15 -4.53
N GLY A 138 4.65 -1.78 -3.51
CA GLY A 138 4.94 -3.17 -3.16
C GLY A 138 4.47 -4.17 -4.22
N LEU A 139 3.29 -3.94 -4.80
CA LEU A 139 2.74 -4.78 -5.87
C LEU A 139 3.50 -4.60 -7.20
N VAL A 140 3.93 -3.37 -7.53
CA VAL A 140 4.78 -3.11 -8.70
C VAL A 140 6.09 -3.86 -8.56
N TRP A 141 6.76 -3.74 -7.41
CA TRP A 141 7.99 -4.50 -7.16
C TRP A 141 7.79 -6.01 -7.29
N LEU A 142 6.73 -6.57 -6.70
CA LEU A 142 6.43 -8.00 -6.79
C LEU A 142 6.20 -8.45 -8.24
N LYS A 143 5.46 -7.66 -9.02
CA LYS A 143 5.22 -7.92 -10.43
C LYS A 143 6.52 -7.97 -11.23
N ASP A 144 7.45 -7.04 -10.96
CA ASP A 144 8.72 -6.95 -11.66
C ASP A 144 9.63 -8.14 -11.29
N GLU A 145 9.67 -8.56 -10.03
CA GLU A 145 10.43 -9.75 -9.58
C GLU A 145 9.88 -11.04 -10.22
N VAL A 146 8.57 -11.24 -10.22
CA VAL A 146 7.94 -12.42 -10.85
C VAL A 146 8.15 -12.43 -12.37
N ARG A 147 8.14 -11.25 -13.01
CA ARG A 147 8.34 -11.14 -14.45
C ARG A 147 9.76 -11.54 -14.86
N ILE A 148 10.76 -11.15 -14.06
CA ILE A 148 12.17 -11.53 -14.31
C ILE A 148 12.34 -13.07 -14.25
N GLU A 149 11.62 -13.74 -13.34
CA GLU A 149 11.68 -15.21 -13.23
C GLU A 149 10.98 -15.93 -14.38
N LEU A 150 9.97 -15.33 -15.00
CA LEU A 150 9.20 -15.94 -16.10
C LEU A 150 9.82 -15.71 -17.48
N GLU A 151 10.59 -14.65 -17.69
CA GLU A 151 11.22 -14.35 -18.98
C GLU A 151 12.11 -15.47 -19.54
N PRO A 152 12.92 -16.21 -18.73
CA PRO A 152 13.71 -17.32 -19.22
C PRO A 152 12.88 -18.54 -19.66
N VAL A 153 11.64 -18.67 -19.14
CA VAL A 153 10.75 -19.82 -19.44
C VAL A 153 9.94 -19.61 -20.71
N LEU A 154 9.73 -18.35 -21.11
CA LEU A 154 8.88 -17.96 -22.24
C LEU A 154 9.68 -17.49 -23.48
N THR A 155 10.92 -17.94 -23.64
CA THR A 155 11.64 -17.72 -24.91
C THR A 155 10.97 -18.51 -26.04
N ASP A 156 10.93 -17.96 -27.24
CA ASP A 156 10.32 -18.59 -28.43
C ASP A 156 10.87 -20.02 -28.69
N GLU A 157 12.10 -20.32 -28.28
CA GLU A 157 12.68 -21.65 -28.34
C GLU A 157 11.97 -22.65 -27.41
N ASN A 158 11.59 -22.23 -26.21
CA ASN A 158 10.88 -23.09 -25.26
C ASN A 158 9.40 -23.30 -25.64
N ILE A 159 8.78 -22.31 -26.26
CA ILE A 159 7.41 -22.41 -26.79
C ILE A 159 7.39 -23.37 -27.98
N ASN A 160 8.35 -23.28 -28.89
CA ASN A 160 8.46 -24.16 -30.03
C ASN A 160 8.79 -25.61 -29.63
N ALA A 161 9.63 -25.82 -28.60
CA ALA A 161 9.91 -27.15 -28.05
C ALA A 161 8.66 -27.80 -27.43
N ALA A 162 7.86 -27.02 -26.69
CA ALA A 162 6.60 -27.50 -26.08
C ALA A 162 5.53 -27.86 -27.14
N VAL A 163 5.46 -27.10 -28.22
CA VAL A 163 4.52 -27.33 -29.34
C VAL A 163 4.90 -28.59 -30.12
N VAL A 164 6.19 -28.87 -30.29
CA VAL A 164 6.68 -30.06 -30.98
C VAL A 164 6.37 -31.31 -30.17
N VAL A 165 6.47 -31.26 -28.82
CA VAL A 165 6.17 -32.43 -27.96
C VAL A 165 4.66 -32.76 -27.90
N LEU A 166 3.79 -31.73 -28.01
CA LEU A 166 2.34 -31.92 -28.01
C LEU A 166 1.73 -32.25 -29.39
N GLY A 167 2.48 -32.06 -30.47
CA GLY A 167 2.05 -32.32 -31.86
C GLY A 167 2.45 -33.69 -32.43
N GLY A 168 3.10 -34.52 -31.65
CA GLY A 168 3.75 -35.79 -32.12
C GLY A 168 2.98 -37.10 -31.90
N GLU A 169 1.69 -37.07 -31.57
CA GLU A 169 0.89 -38.33 -31.49
C GLU A 169 -0.39 -38.22 -32.32
N ASN A 170 -0.26 -38.37 -33.63
CA ASN A 170 -1.34 -38.79 -34.52
C ASN A 170 -0.73 -39.31 -35.85
N GLU A 171 -0.26 -40.54 -35.87
CA GLU A 171 -0.28 -41.44 -37.00
C GLU A 171 -0.57 -42.86 -36.54
#